data_d91c9cbdc79a59d98d3cc92006f782e7
#
_entry.id   d91c9cbdc79a59d98d3cc92006f782e7
#
_cell.length_a   1.000
_cell.length_b   1.000
_cell.length_c   1.000
_cell.angle_alpha   90.00
_cell.angle_beta   90.00
_cell.angle_gamma   90.00
#
_symmetry.space_group_name_H-M   'P 1'
#
loop_
_entity.id
_entity.type
_entity.pdbx_description
1 polymer ?
#
loop_
_entity_poly.entity_id
_entity_poly.type
_entity_poly.pdbx_seq_one_letter_code
_entity_poly.pdbx_strand_id
1 'polypeptide(L)'
;MFTNVIPCSSSNVTLSNLYYFWLAPTLTYQMAFPRTPCVRYWRIASLLALLFVSLSLGAYIVAQVTTPNLISLVKDLKATDGVYTFEILAEYGLRLSIANTYCWLLLFYSYFHLYLNIWAEILRFGDRVFYKDWWNSSEVGAYWRLWNAPVHYWVSHLVPSLLHRVQKDS
;
A
#
# COMPACT_ATOMS: atom_id res chain seq x y z
N MET A 1 -4.24 -6.36 -21.69
CA MET A 1 -4.59 -7.40 -22.66
C MET A 1 -3.71 -8.61 -22.37
N PHE A 2 -4.09 -9.45 -21.38
CA PHE A 2 -3.37 -10.68 -21.02
C PHE A 2 -4.37 -11.83 -21.17
N THR A 3 -4.56 -12.26 -22.41
CA THR A 3 -5.32 -13.47 -22.76
C THR A 3 -4.34 -14.59 -23.12
N ASN A 4 -3.60 -15.08 -22.13
CA ASN A 4 -3.09 -16.43 -22.20
C ASN A 4 -3.44 -17.11 -20.88
N VAL A 5 -4.67 -17.59 -20.80
CA VAL A 5 -5.09 -18.57 -19.80
C VAL A 5 -4.34 -19.85 -20.14
N ILE A 6 -3.16 -20.03 -19.56
CA ILE A 6 -2.45 -21.31 -19.61
C ILE A 6 -3.33 -22.29 -18.84
N PRO A 7 -3.76 -23.41 -19.46
CA PRO A 7 -4.62 -24.39 -18.80
C PRO A 7 -3.93 -24.90 -17.53
N CYS A 8 -4.73 -25.02 -16.47
CA CYS A 8 -4.31 -25.47 -15.15
C CYS A 8 -3.72 -26.88 -15.24
N SER A 9 -2.41 -26.98 -15.38
CA SER A 9 -1.70 -28.25 -15.25
C SER A 9 -1.30 -28.45 -13.79
N SER A 10 -1.72 -29.56 -13.18
CA SER A 10 -1.34 -29.92 -11.81
C SER A 10 0.17 -29.98 -11.57
N SER A 11 0.97 -30.06 -12.65
CA SER A 11 2.42 -30.06 -12.61
C SER A 11 3.05 -28.72 -12.20
N ASN A 12 2.31 -27.61 -12.24
CA ASN A 12 2.80 -26.28 -11.88
C ASN A 12 2.60 -25.89 -10.41
N VAL A 13 1.84 -26.70 -9.64
CA VAL A 13 1.66 -26.47 -8.21
C VAL A 13 2.82 -27.12 -7.46
N THR A 14 3.92 -26.39 -7.30
CA THR A 14 5.10 -26.82 -6.57
C THR A 14 5.26 -25.98 -5.30
N LEU A 15 5.91 -26.53 -4.26
CA LEU A 15 6.25 -25.76 -3.06
C LEU A 15 7.06 -24.51 -3.37
N SER A 16 7.97 -24.58 -4.34
CA SER A 16 8.77 -23.43 -4.78
C SER A 16 7.88 -22.30 -5.33
N ASN A 17 6.88 -22.63 -6.15
CA ASN A 17 5.95 -21.65 -6.70
C ASN A 17 5.01 -21.07 -5.63
N LEU A 18 4.66 -21.88 -4.62
CA LEU A 18 3.88 -21.42 -3.48
C LEU A 18 4.65 -20.40 -2.63
N TYR A 19 5.91 -20.71 -2.29
CA TYR A 19 6.77 -19.77 -1.56
C TYR A 19 7.06 -18.50 -2.37
N TYR A 20 7.28 -18.63 -3.68
CA TYR A 20 7.44 -17.48 -4.55
C TYR A 20 6.20 -16.58 -4.53
N PHE A 21 5.00 -17.16 -4.66
CA PHE A 21 3.74 -16.42 -4.60
C PHE A 21 3.55 -15.71 -3.26
N TRP A 22 3.91 -16.35 -2.15
CA TRP A 22 3.76 -15.78 -0.82
C TRP A 22 4.66 -14.57 -0.58
N LEU A 23 5.86 -14.58 -1.17
CA LEU A 23 6.83 -13.49 -1.03
C LEU A 23 6.69 -12.42 -2.13
N ALA A 24 6.15 -12.77 -3.29
CA ALA A 24 5.96 -11.83 -4.39
C ALA A 24 4.88 -10.80 -4.05
N PRO A 25 5.06 -9.55 -4.46
CA PRO A 25 4.08 -8.49 -4.20
C PRO A 25 2.83 -8.62 -5.09
N THR A 26 2.08 -9.70 -4.90
CA THR A 26 0.84 -10.02 -5.62
C THR A 26 -0.18 -10.62 -4.67
N LEU A 27 -1.48 -10.37 -4.93
CA LEU A 27 -2.59 -10.90 -4.14
C LEU A 27 -3.31 -12.06 -4.84
N THR A 28 -3.04 -12.27 -6.13
CA THR A 28 -3.66 -13.32 -6.93
C THR A 28 -2.61 -14.30 -7.42
N TYR A 29 -2.83 -15.61 -7.15
CA TYR A 29 -1.97 -16.66 -7.68
C TYR A 29 -2.12 -16.75 -9.19
N GLN A 30 -1.00 -16.74 -9.89
CA GLN A 30 -0.90 -17.00 -11.32
C GLN A 30 0.15 -18.08 -11.56
N MET A 31 -0.06 -18.92 -12.57
CA MET A 31 0.88 -20.00 -12.89
C MET A 31 2.20 -19.49 -13.46
N ALA A 32 2.20 -18.33 -14.11
CA ALA A 32 3.36 -17.67 -14.65
C ALA A 32 3.29 -16.18 -14.36
N PHE A 33 4.29 -15.67 -13.66
CA PHE A 33 4.48 -14.23 -13.47
C PHE A 33 5.55 -13.71 -14.43
N PRO A 34 5.39 -12.51 -15.01
CA PRO A 34 6.46 -11.89 -15.78
C PRO A 34 7.69 -11.69 -14.89
N ARG A 35 8.86 -12.04 -15.40
CA ARG A 35 10.11 -11.92 -14.64
C ARG A 35 11.10 -11.00 -15.34
N THR A 36 11.83 -10.21 -14.55
CA THR A 36 12.95 -9.42 -15.05
C THR A 36 14.17 -10.30 -15.32
N PRO A 37 15.03 -9.95 -16.30
CA PRO A 37 16.17 -10.79 -16.69
C PRO A 37 17.22 -10.93 -15.59
N CYS A 38 17.44 -9.89 -14.79
CA CYS A 38 18.45 -9.89 -13.71
C CYS A 38 17.99 -9.06 -12.51
N VAL A 39 18.66 -9.31 -11.36
CA VAL A 39 18.54 -8.49 -10.16
C VAL A 39 19.52 -7.31 -10.28
N ARG A 40 19.02 -6.09 -10.10
CA ARG A 40 19.82 -4.86 -10.19
C ARG A 40 20.16 -4.38 -8.78
N TYR A 41 21.28 -4.81 -8.24
CA TYR A 41 21.71 -4.50 -6.87
C TYR A 41 21.80 -2.99 -6.58
N TRP A 42 22.28 -2.20 -7.54
CA TRP A 42 22.32 -0.75 -7.41
C TRP A 42 20.92 -0.15 -7.19
N ARG A 43 19.93 -0.67 -7.92
CA ARG A 43 18.54 -0.22 -7.75
C ARG A 43 18.00 -0.58 -6.38
N ILE A 44 18.30 -1.77 -5.86
CA ILE A 44 17.93 -2.17 -4.49
C ILE A 44 18.55 -1.23 -3.48
N ALA A 45 19.85 -0.93 -3.60
CA ALA A 45 20.53 -0.01 -2.69
C ALA A 45 19.92 1.39 -2.70
N SER A 46 19.59 1.92 -3.89
CA SER A 46 18.92 3.22 -4.03
C SER A 46 17.53 3.23 -3.39
N LEU A 47 16.73 2.17 -3.60
CA LEU A 47 15.40 2.05 -2.99
C LEU A 47 15.48 1.93 -1.47
N LEU A 48 16.45 1.17 -0.94
CA LEU A 48 16.68 1.06 0.51
C LEU A 48 17.10 2.40 1.13
N ALA A 49 17.97 3.14 0.47
CA ALA A 49 18.37 4.48 0.93
C ALA A 49 17.18 5.43 0.96
N LEU A 50 16.36 5.46 -0.08
CA LEU A 50 15.15 6.27 -0.13
C LEU A 50 14.12 5.83 0.93
N LEU A 51 13.97 4.53 1.16
CA LEU A 51 13.10 4.01 2.21
C LEU A 51 13.55 4.48 3.59
N PHE A 52 14.84 4.40 3.88
CA PHE A 52 15.41 4.91 5.13
C PHE A 52 15.14 6.40 5.31
N VAL A 53 15.39 7.22 4.28
CA VAL A 53 15.13 8.67 4.32
C VAL A 53 13.64 8.96 4.54
N SER A 54 12.76 8.27 3.82
CA SER A 54 11.32 8.47 3.93
C SER A 54 10.78 8.12 5.32
N LEU A 55 11.21 6.98 5.89
CA LEU A 55 10.83 6.57 7.25
C LEU A 55 11.41 7.51 8.31
N SER A 56 12.66 7.97 8.15
CA SER A 56 13.28 8.93 9.06
C SER A 56 12.56 10.26 9.04
N LEU A 57 12.13 10.74 7.86
CA LEU A 57 11.35 11.96 7.74
C LEU A 57 9.97 11.82 8.40
N GLY A 58 9.30 10.67 8.22
CA GLY A 58 8.04 10.38 8.91
C GLY A 58 8.19 10.37 10.43
N ALA A 59 9.22 9.69 10.94
CA ALA A 59 9.54 9.67 12.37
C ALA A 59 9.84 11.08 12.91
N TYR A 60 10.55 11.89 12.13
CA TYR A 60 10.82 13.29 12.47
C TYR A 60 9.54 14.12 12.60
N ILE A 61 8.61 14.01 11.64
CA ILE A 61 7.31 14.71 11.67
C ILE A 61 6.52 14.28 12.91
N VAL A 62 6.47 12.99 13.20
CA VAL A 62 5.78 12.47 14.39
C VAL A 62 6.42 13.03 15.67
N ALA A 63 7.74 13.00 15.79
CA ALA A 63 8.44 13.45 16.98
C ALA A 63 8.36 14.96 17.19
N GLN A 64 8.46 15.77 16.14
CA GLN A 64 8.57 17.23 16.23
C GLN A 64 7.24 17.97 16.10
N VAL A 65 6.24 17.36 15.44
CA VAL A 65 4.95 18.01 15.21
C VAL A 65 3.83 17.29 15.93
N THR A 66 3.66 15.99 15.69
CA THR A 66 2.50 15.23 16.22
C THR A 66 2.59 15.11 17.74
N THR A 67 3.71 14.64 18.26
CA THR A 67 3.89 14.40 19.70
C THR A 67 3.74 15.67 20.56
N PRO A 68 4.37 16.82 20.26
CA PRO A 68 4.15 18.06 21.03
C PRO A 68 2.71 18.55 20.99
N ASN A 69 2.04 18.48 19.84
CA ASN A 69 0.64 18.89 19.71
C ASN A 69 -0.30 17.99 20.54
N LEU A 70 -0.04 16.67 20.57
CA LEU A 70 -0.80 15.74 21.42
C LEU A 70 -0.56 16.01 22.92
N ILE A 71 0.66 16.28 23.32
CA ILE A 71 0.99 16.62 24.72
C ILE A 71 0.27 17.93 25.12
N SER A 72 0.28 18.95 24.26
CA SER A 72 -0.42 20.20 24.49
C SER A 72 -1.93 20.00 24.59
N LEU A 73 -2.52 19.20 23.69
CA LEU A 73 -3.94 18.84 23.75
C LEU A 73 -4.33 18.19 25.09
N VAL A 74 -3.54 17.20 25.55
CA VAL A 74 -3.78 16.54 26.85
C VAL A 74 -3.68 17.52 28.02
N LYS A 75 -2.76 18.49 27.94
CA LYS A 75 -2.56 19.51 28.96
C LYS A 75 -3.76 20.48 29.03
N ASP A 76 -4.27 20.92 27.87
CA ASP A 76 -5.40 21.82 27.80
C ASP A 76 -6.70 21.12 28.25
N LEU A 77 -6.87 19.84 27.88
CA LEU A 77 -8.00 19.03 28.34
C LEU A 77 -8.00 18.83 29.87
N LYS A 78 -6.84 18.67 30.48
CA LYS A 78 -6.73 18.60 31.94
C LYS A 78 -7.05 19.93 32.61
N ALA A 79 -6.74 21.04 31.96
CA ALA A 79 -7.05 22.38 32.47
C ALA A 79 -8.54 22.70 32.40
N THR A 80 -9.31 22.05 31.53
CA THR A 80 -10.75 22.23 31.35
C THR A 80 -11.59 21.11 31.99
N ASP A 81 -11.04 20.39 32.97
CA ASP A 81 -11.71 19.24 33.64
C ASP A 81 -12.20 18.16 32.63
N GLY A 82 -11.51 17.99 31.51
CA GLY A 82 -11.87 17.03 30.49
C GLY A 82 -13.02 17.44 29.57
N VAL A 83 -13.45 18.69 29.59
CA VAL A 83 -14.51 19.20 28.72
C VAL A 83 -13.95 19.52 27.34
N TYR A 84 -14.42 18.80 26.32
CA TYR A 84 -14.09 19.05 24.92
C TYR A 84 -14.88 20.24 24.39
N THR A 85 -14.27 21.40 24.28
CA THR A 85 -14.87 22.52 23.56
C THR A 85 -14.65 22.39 22.05
N PHE A 86 -15.57 22.90 21.25
CA PHE A 86 -15.43 22.90 19.78
C PHE A 86 -14.14 23.59 19.34
N GLU A 87 -13.73 24.65 20.02
CA GLU A 87 -12.49 25.39 19.75
C GLU A 87 -11.25 24.51 19.89
N ILE A 88 -11.13 23.77 21.00
CA ILE A 88 -10.01 22.83 21.24
C ILE A 88 -9.97 21.75 20.15
N LEU A 89 -11.12 21.15 19.83
CA LEU A 89 -11.22 20.12 18.80
C LEU A 89 -10.84 20.66 17.41
N ALA A 90 -11.35 21.84 17.06
CA ALA A 90 -11.04 22.46 15.76
C ALA A 90 -9.55 22.84 15.64
N GLU A 91 -8.99 23.47 16.66
CA GLU A 91 -7.60 23.89 16.67
C GLU A 91 -6.63 22.70 16.55
N TYR A 92 -6.75 21.71 17.44
CA TYR A 92 -5.86 20.55 17.41
C TYR A 92 -6.17 19.62 16.24
N GLY A 93 -7.42 19.53 15.81
CA GLY A 93 -7.80 18.81 14.59
C GLY A 93 -7.12 19.37 13.35
N LEU A 94 -7.09 20.68 13.18
CA LEU A 94 -6.39 21.34 12.07
C LEU A 94 -4.87 21.19 12.16
N ARG A 95 -4.29 21.37 13.34
CA ARG A 95 -2.84 21.23 13.55
C ARG A 95 -2.35 19.80 13.25
N LEU A 96 -3.11 18.80 13.70
CA LEU A 96 -2.76 17.39 13.49
C LEU A 96 -3.08 16.88 12.08
N SER A 97 -4.10 17.44 11.40
CA SER A 97 -4.49 17.01 10.05
C SER A 97 -3.38 17.18 9.03
N ILE A 98 -2.63 18.27 9.09
CA ILE A 98 -1.50 18.55 8.20
C ILE A 98 -0.39 17.51 8.41
N ALA A 99 0.03 17.30 9.67
CA ALA A 99 1.05 16.31 10.00
C ALA A 99 0.63 14.90 9.60
N ASN A 100 -0.64 14.53 9.86
CA ASN A 100 -1.20 13.24 9.49
C ASN A 100 -1.21 13.03 7.98
N THR A 101 -1.56 14.05 7.20
CA THR A 101 -1.54 13.99 5.73
C THR A 101 -0.14 13.71 5.20
N TYR A 102 0.89 14.42 5.69
CA TYR A 102 2.27 14.15 5.29
C TYR A 102 2.74 12.76 5.72
N CYS A 103 2.44 12.33 6.94
CA CYS A 103 2.76 10.98 7.39
C CYS A 103 2.09 9.92 6.51
N TRP A 104 0.82 10.10 6.14
CA TRP A 104 0.11 9.18 5.26
C TRP A 104 0.74 9.11 3.87
N LEU A 105 1.09 10.25 3.26
CA LEU A 105 1.76 10.30 1.97
C LEU A 105 3.14 9.63 2.01
N LEU A 106 3.92 9.84 3.07
CA LEU A 106 5.21 9.18 3.28
C LEU A 106 5.06 7.67 3.47
N LEU A 107 4.06 7.22 4.23
CA LEU A 107 3.75 5.80 4.40
C LEU A 107 3.31 5.16 3.07
N PHE A 108 2.43 5.85 2.32
CA PHE A 108 2.03 5.39 0.99
C PHE A 108 3.24 5.22 0.07
N TYR A 109 4.10 6.24 -0.02
CA TYR A 109 5.31 6.20 -0.83
C TYR A 109 6.28 5.11 -0.37
N SER A 110 6.52 5.02 0.95
CA SER A 110 7.40 4.00 1.53
C SER A 110 6.93 2.59 1.23
N TYR A 111 5.64 2.32 1.33
CA TYR A 111 5.08 0.99 1.12
C TYR A 111 4.92 0.66 -0.36
N PHE A 112 4.10 1.43 -1.09
CA PHE A 112 3.74 1.10 -2.48
C PHE A 112 4.87 1.35 -3.48
N HIS A 113 5.66 2.41 -3.29
CA HIS A 113 6.73 2.72 -4.23
C HIS A 113 8.07 2.09 -3.85
N LEU A 114 8.45 2.11 -2.58
CA LEU A 114 9.77 1.65 -2.18
C LEU A 114 9.76 0.18 -1.77
N TYR A 115 9.00 -0.19 -0.74
CA TYR A 115 9.01 -1.54 -0.17
C TYR A 115 8.58 -2.61 -1.19
N LEU A 116 7.45 -2.44 -1.88
CA LEU A 116 7.00 -3.41 -2.87
C LEU A 116 7.97 -3.53 -4.06
N ASN A 117 8.61 -2.43 -4.48
CA ASN A 117 9.62 -2.47 -5.55
C ASN A 117 10.94 -3.12 -5.11
N ILE A 118 11.34 -3.03 -3.84
CA ILE A 118 12.49 -3.77 -3.30
C ILE A 118 12.23 -5.27 -3.42
N TRP A 119 11.09 -5.76 -2.95
CA TRP A 119 10.72 -7.16 -3.07
C TRP A 119 10.58 -7.62 -4.51
N ALA A 120 9.95 -6.78 -5.37
CA ALA A 120 9.85 -7.08 -6.79
C ALA A 120 11.23 -7.19 -7.48
N GLU A 121 12.21 -6.38 -7.06
CA GLU A 121 13.57 -6.45 -7.61
C GLU A 121 14.32 -7.70 -7.13
N ILE A 122 14.22 -8.04 -5.83
CA ILE A 122 14.85 -9.23 -5.23
C ILE A 122 14.31 -10.51 -5.88
N LEU A 123 12.98 -10.59 -6.04
CA LEU A 123 12.29 -11.75 -6.61
C LEU A 123 12.22 -11.75 -8.13
N ARG A 124 12.82 -10.75 -8.79
CA ARG A 124 12.74 -10.56 -10.24
C ARG A 124 11.30 -10.49 -10.76
N PHE A 125 10.38 -9.97 -9.95
CA PHE A 125 8.97 -9.81 -10.29
C PHE A 125 8.80 -8.65 -11.28
N GLY A 126 8.11 -8.90 -12.41
CA GLY A 126 8.01 -7.94 -13.52
C GLY A 126 6.77 -7.07 -13.51
N ASP A 127 5.65 -7.56 -12.94
CA ASP A 127 4.40 -6.78 -12.85
C ASP A 127 4.44 -5.85 -11.65
N ARG A 128 4.85 -4.61 -11.88
CA ARG A 128 5.12 -3.60 -10.83
C ARG A 128 4.11 -2.47 -10.81
N VAL A 129 2.91 -2.70 -11.36
CA VAL A 129 1.84 -1.71 -11.33
C VAL A 129 1.09 -1.82 -9.99
N PHE A 130 1.69 -1.28 -8.93
CA PHE A 130 1.09 -1.30 -7.59
C PHE A 130 0.08 -0.18 -7.37
N TYR A 131 0.23 0.94 -8.08
CA TYR A 131 -0.70 2.08 -8.10
C TYR A 131 -0.54 2.84 -9.41
N LYS A 132 -1.50 3.74 -9.68
CA LYS A 132 -1.47 4.67 -10.80
C LYS A 132 -1.68 6.09 -10.27
N ASP A 133 -1.86 7.07 -11.14
CA ASP A 133 -1.98 8.49 -10.80
C ASP A 133 -3.31 8.83 -10.08
N TRP A 134 -3.52 8.23 -8.89
CA TRP A 134 -4.72 8.40 -8.09
C TRP A 134 -4.92 9.85 -7.61
N TRP A 135 -3.83 10.60 -7.44
CA TRP A 135 -3.85 12.01 -7.06
C TRP A 135 -4.42 12.94 -8.14
N ASN A 136 -4.52 12.48 -9.37
CA ASN A 136 -5.08 13.22 -10.52
C ASN A 136 -6.45 12.67 -10.96
N SER A 137 -7.13 11.92 -10.10
CA SER A 137 -8.44 11.37 -10.44
C SER A 137 -9.54 12.42 -10.20
N SER A 138 -10.44 12.57 -11.19
CA SER A 138 -11.60 13.45 -11.12
C SER A 138 -12.82 12.81 -10.43
N GLU A 139 -12.80 11.49 -10.25
CA GLU A 139 -13.90 10.71 -9.70
C GLU A 139 -13.44 9.87 -8.49
N VAL A 140 -14.29 9.79 -7.45
CA VAL A 140 -14.02 8.95 -6.27
C VAL A 140 -13.86 7.49 -6.66
N GLY A 141 -14.67 6.98 -7.61
CA GLY A 141 -14.55 5.61 -8.10
C GLY A 141 -13.22 5.35 -8.83
N ALA A 142 -12.70 6.33 -9.58
CA ALA A 142 -11.38 6.25 -10.19
C ALA A 142 -10.26 6.25 -9.15
N TYR A 143 -10.35 7.13 -8.14
CA TYR A 143 -9.42 7.14 -7.02
C TYR A 143 -9.25 5.75 -6.38
N TRP A 144 -10.36 5.07 -6.02
CA TRP A 144 -10.32 3.75 -5.40
C TRP A 144 -9.73 2.66 -6.30
N ARG A 145 -9.84 2.78 -7.62
CA ARG A 145 -9.23 1.83 -8.57
C ARG A 145 -7.73 2.05 -8.76
N LEU A 146 -7.26 3.28 -8.57
CA LEU A 146 -5.91 3.68 -8.95
C LEU A 146 -4.90 3.64 -7.80
N TRP A 147 -5.34 3.93 -6.55
CA TRP A 147 -4.40 4.06 -5.42
C TRP A 147 -3.85 2.70 -4.95
N ASN A 148 -4.60 1.62 -5.13
CA ASN A 148 -4.16 0.26 -4.76
C ASN A 148 -4.60 -0.73 -5.84
N ALA A 149 -3.84 -0.78 -6.93
CA ALA A 149 -4.13 -1.63 -8.08
C ALA A 149 -4.20 -3.14 -7.73
N PRO A 150 -3.30 -3.73 -6.91
CA PRO A 150 -3.38 -5.14 -6.51
C PRO A 150 -4.69 -5.51 -5.83
N VAL A 151 -5.16 -4.69 -4.87
CA VAL A 151 -6.42 -4.92 -4.17
C VAL A 151 -7.60 -4.78 -5.13
N HIS A 152 -7.58 -3.77 -5.99
CA HIS A 152 -8.64 -3.60 -6.99
C HIS A 152 -8.73 -4.81 -7.93
N TYR A 153 -7.60 -5.30 -8.45
CA TYR A 153 -7.57 -6.51 -9.27
C TYR A 153 -8.06 -7.73 -8.50
N TRP A 154 -7.64 -7.90 -7.27
CA TRP A 154 -8.08 -9.00 -6.42
C TRP A 154 -9.60 -9.00 -6.24
N VAL A 155 -10.20 -7.88 -5.85
CA VAL A 155 -11.66 -7.75 -5.68
C VAL A 155 -12.38 -7.97 -7.00
N SER A 156 -11.96 -7.36 -8.10
CA SER A 156 -12.62 -7.42 -9.40
C SER A 156 -12.59 -8.80 -10.05
N HIS A 157 -11.64 -9.66 -9.69
CA HIS A 157 -11.55 -11.03 -10.22
C HIS A 157 -12.15 -12.06 -9.28
N LEU A 158 -11.94 -11.92 -7.98
CA LEU A 158 -12.40 -12.89 -6.99
C LEU A 158 -13.91 -12.83 -6.79
N VAL A 159 -14.48 -11.64 -6.63
CA VAL A 159 -15.90 -11.47 -6.34
C VAL A 159 -16.80 -12.00 -7.47
N PRO A 160 -16.60 -11.66 -8.75
CA PRO A 160 -17.39 -12.24 -9.84
C PRO A 160 -17.25 -13.76 -9.96
N SER A 161 -16.04 -14.30 -9.73
CA SER A 161 -15.81 -15.74 -9.82
C SER A 161 -16.50 -16.52 -8.69
N LEU A 162 -16.57 -15.94 -7.50
CA LEU A 162 -17.32 -16.54 -6.37
C LEU A 162 -18.82 -16.47 -6.60
N LEU A 163 -19.35 -15.34 -7.06
CA LEU A 163 -20.78 -15.18 -7.37
C LEU A 163 -21.23 -16.16 -8.46
N HIS A 164 -20.42 -16.34 -9.50
CA HIS A 164 -20.73 -17.29 -10.56
C HIS A 164 -20.73 -18.75 -10.07
N ARG A 165 -19.88 -19.11 -9.09
CA ARG A 165 -19.90 -20.45 -8.50
C ARG A 165 -21.15 -20.66 -7.64
N VAL A 166 -21.47 -19.72 -6.76
CA VAL A 166 -22.67 -19.80 -5.91
C VAL A 166 -23.94 -19.91 -6.75
N GLN A 167 -24.02 -19.20 -7.88
CA GLN A 167 -25.17 -19.22 -8.78
C GLN A 167 -25.28 -20.53 -9.61
N LYS A 168 -24.18 -21.27 -9.75
CA LYS A 168 -24.16 -22.56 -10.48
C LYS A 168 -24.47 -23.74 -9.54
N ASP A 169 -24.26 -23.59 -8.24
CA ASP A 169 -24.48 -24.60 -7.22
C ASP A 169 -25.88 -24.47 -6.56
N SER A 170 -26.66 -23.45 -6.91
CA SER A 170 -28.08 -23.22 -6.54
C SER A 170 -29.02 -23.57 -7.70
#